data_be7ead6371181de1b3e9eaf230ad1ff4
#
_entry.id   be7ead6371181de1b3e9eaf230ad1ff4
#
_cell.length_a   1.000
_cell.length_b   1.000
_cell.length_c   1.000
_cell.angle_alpha   90.00
_cell.angle_beta   90.00
_cell.angle_gamma   90.00
#
_symmetry.space_group_name_H-M   'P 1'
#
loop_
_entity.id
_entity.type
_entity.pdbx_description
1 polymer ?
#
loop_
_entity_poly.entity_id
_entity_poly.type
_entity_poly.pdbx_seq_one_letter_code
_entity_poly.pdbx_strand_id
1 'polypeptide(L)'
;MKLKSKILIIAGSDSSGGAGIQADIKTVTSLGSYAMTAITAITSQNTTGVLSISKVPLSEIKNQIEFTSKDIKPDAIKIGMLHSESVIKKVIQSLKKIGVKKIILDLSLIHI
;
A
#
# COMPACT_ATOMS: atom_id res chain seq x y z
N MET A 1 9.03 15.62 -19.95
CA MET A 1 7.81 14.95 -19.50
C MET A 1 7.45 15.42 -18.11
N LYS A 2 6.24 15.87 -17.94
CA LYS A 2 5.78 16.37 -16.64
C LYS A 2 5.27 15.19 -15.80
N LEU A 3 5.91 14.95 -14.68
CA LEU A 3 5.44 13.91 -13.76
C LEU A 3 4.14 14.38 -13.10
N LYS A 4 3.14 13.53 -13.16
CA LYS A 4 1.87 13.76 -12.46
C LYS A 4 2.02 13.38 -10.99
N SER A 5 0.92 13.40 -10.25
CA SER A 5 0.93 13.05 -8.82
C SER A 5 1.59 11.70 -8.59
N LYS A 6 2.33 11.60 -7.49
CA LYS A 6 3.00 10.38 -7.06
C LYS A 6 2.26 9.85 -5.83
N ILE A 7 1.78 8.62 -5.93
CA ILE A 7 0.96 8.00 -4.90
C ILE A 7 1.69 6.79 -4.34
N LEU A 8 1.90 6.76 -3.03
CA LEU A 8 2.40 5.56 -2.36
C LEU A 8 1.22 4.74 -1.87
N ILE A 9 1.13 3.50 -2.32
CA ILE A 9 0.07 2.57 -1.97
C ILE A 9 0.61 1.59 -0.94
N ILE A 10 -0.02 1.53 0.23
CA ILE A 10 0.36 0.62 1.31
C ILE A 10 -0.76 -0.39 1.49
N ALA A 11 -0.53 -1.62 1.09
CA ALA A 11 -1.56 -2.66 1.09
C ALA A 11 -0.95 -4.04 0.92
N GLY A 12 -1.78 -5.06 1.04
CA GLY A 12 -1.39 -6.42 0.75
C GLY A 12 -1.40 -6.71 -0.75
N SER A 13 -0.68 -7.74 -1.14
CA SER A 13 -0.64 -8.21 -2.51
C SER A 13 -1.70 -9.28 -2.74
N ASP A 14 -2.50 -9.11 -3.79
CA ASP A 14 -3.48 -10.10 -4.25
C ASP A 14 -2.91 -10.79 -5.50
N SER A 15 -2.56 -12.07 -5.36
CA SER A 15 -1.95 -12.81 -6.47
C SER A 15 -2.87 -12.91 -7.70
N SER A 16 -4.18 -12.85 -7.50
CA SER A 16 -5.14 -12.91 -8.61
C SER A 16 -5.34 -11.55 -9.31
N GLY A 17 -4.84 -10.48 -8.72
CA GLY A 17 -4.81 -9.17 -9.37
C GLY A 17 -6.07 -8.33 -9.21
N GLY A 18 -7.10 -8.82 -8.52
CA GLY A 18 -8.39 -8.14 -8.45
C GLY A 18 -8.56 -7.19 -7.27
N ALA A 19 -7.64 -7.21 -6.32
CA ALA A 19 -7.72 -6.39 -5.11
C ALA A 19 -6.31 -5.96 -4.70
N GLY A 20 -6.19 -5.32 -3.53
CA GLY A 20 -4.91 -4.96 -2.94
C GLY A 20 -4.05 -4.07 -3.82
N ILE A 21 -2.75 -4.27 -3.72
CA ILE A 21 -1.75 -3.49 -4.46
C ILE A 21 -2.04 -3.49 -5.97
N GLN A 22 -2.38 -4.63 -6.51
CA GLN A 22 -2.58 -4.78 -7.96
C GLN A 22 -3.74 -3.93 -8.47
N ALA A 23 -4.87 -3.97 -7.78
CA ALA A 23 -6.02 -3.15 -8.14
C ALA A 23 -5.71 -1.66 -8.04
N ASP A 24 -5.01 -1.27 -6.98
CA ASP A 24 -4.66 0.13 -6.74
C ASP A 24 -3.66 0.67 -7.76
N ILE A 25 -2.68 -0.13 -8.15
CA ILE A 25 -1.73 0.27 -9.21
C ILE A 25 -2.49 0.53 -10.50
N LYS A 26 -3.41 -0.35 -10.87
CA LYS A 26 -4.19 -0.21 -12.09
C LYS A 26 -5.00 1.09 -12.08
N THR A 27 -5.66 1.36 -10.95
CA THR A 27 -6.47 2.57 -10.79
C THR A 27 -5.62 3.83 -10.86
N VAL A 28 -4.54 3.89 -10.09
CA VAL A 28 -3.65 5.05 -10.04
C VAL A 28 -3.06 5.32 -11.43
N THR A 29 -2.61 4.28 -12.10
CA THR A 29 -2.01 4.39 -13.42
C THR A 29 -3.04 4.83 -14.46
N SER A 30 -4.25 4.30 -14.41
CA SER A 30 -5.29 4.67 -15.37
C SER A 30 -5.72 6.12 -15.21
N LEU A 31 -5.59 6.70 -14.02
CA LEU A 31 -5.87 8.10 -13.76
C LEU A 31 -4.68 9.02 -14.09
N GLY A 32 -3.61 8.47 -14.59
CA GLY A 32 -2.45 9.25 -15.02
C GLY A 32 -1.46 9.59 -13.92
N SER A 33 -1.57 8.98 -12.74
CA SER A 33 -0.63 9.20 -11.64
C SER A 33 0.45 8.13 -11.61
N TYR A 34 1.52 8.39 -10.88
CA TYR A 34 2.62 7.45 -10.72
C TYR A 34 2.44 6.66 -9.44
N ALA A 35 2.43 5.33 -9.54
CA ALA A 35 2.19 4.44 -8.41
C ALA A 35 3.49 3.90 -7.84
N MET A 36 3.65 4.02 -6.52
CA MET A 36 4.71 3.37 -5.75
C MET A 36 4.03 2.49 -4.71
N THR A 37 4.74 1.50 -4.17
CA THR A 37 4.10 0.51 -3.29
C THR A 37 4.93 0.18 -2.07
N ALA A 38 4.21 -0.15 -0.98
CA ALA A 38 4.76 -0.82 0.19
C ALA A 38 3.82 -2.00 0.47
N ILE A 39 4.32 -3.21 0.27
CA ILE A 39 3.54 -4.42 0.43
C ILE A 39 3.61 -4.89 1.88
N THR A 40 2.45 -5.09 2.51
CA THR A 40 2.36 -5.46 3.92
C THR A 40 2.14 -6.96 4.15
N ALA A 41 1.64 -7.65 3.15
CA ALA A 41 1.43 -9.09 3.19
C ALA A 41 1.34 -9.62 1.76
N ILE A 42 1.70 -10.87 1.58
CA ILE A 42 1.57 -11.56 0.30
C ILE A 42 0.46 -12.58 0.47
N THR A 43 -0.53 -12.57 -0.42
CA THR A 43 -1.60 -13.55 -0.39
C THR A 43 -1.57 -14.42 -1.63
N SER A 44 -1.86 -15.70 -1.43
CA SER A 44 -2.14 -16.62 -2.52
C SER A 44 -3.65 -16.77 -2.58
N GLN A 45 -4.27 -16.18 -3.58
CA GLN A 45 -5.73 -16.20 -3.67
C GLN A 45 -6.19 -16.21 -5.12
N ASN A 46 -7.45 -16.54 -5.30
CA ASN A 46 -8.14 -16.47 -6.58
C ASN A 46 -9.57 -16.00 -6.35
N THR A 47 -10.42 -16.08 -7.36
CA THR A 47 -11.80 -15.56 -7.25
C THR A 47 -12.67 -16.36 -6.27
N THR A 48 -12.24 -17.54 -5.85
CA THR A 48 -13.02 -18.40 -4.94
C THR A 48 -12.57 -18.31 -3.49
N GLY A 49 -11.40 -17.75 -3.20
CA GLY A 49 -10.95 -17.60 -1.83
C GLY A 49 -9.47 -17.39 -1.67
N VAL A 50 -9.06 -17.28 -0.42
CA VAL A 50 -7.66 -17.06 -0.02
C VAL A 50 -7.10 -18.38 0.49
N LEU A 51 -6.02 -18.86 -0.13
CA LEU A 51 -5.33 -20.08 0.30
C LEU A 51 -4.40 -19.81 1.46
N SER A 52 -3.62 -18.75 1.38
CA SER A 52 -2.61 -18.45 2.39
C SER A 52 -2.28 -16.97 2.42
N ILE A 53 -1.81 -16.52 3.57
CA ILE A 53 -1.34 -15.14 3.79
C ILE A 53 0.04 -15.24 4.42
N SER A 54 1.04 -14.60 3.80
CA SER A 54 2.39 -14.50 4.34
C SER A 54 2.66 -13.05 4.73
N LYS A 55 2.94 -12.82 6.00
CA LYS A 55 3.19 -11.47 6.50
C LYS A 55 4.57 -10.98 6.08
N VAL A 56 4.66 -9.74 5.63
CA VAL A 56 5.94 -9.09 5.40
C VAL A 56 6.46 -8.60 6.76
N PRO A 57 7.75 -8.83 7.08
CA PRO A 57 8.31 -8.36 8.35
C PRO A 57 8.13 -6.85 8.52
N LEU A 58 7.89 -6.42 9.76
CA LEU A 58 7.67 -5.00 10.06
C LEU A 58 8.83 -4.13 9.59
N SER A 59 10.06 -4.62 9.73
CA SER A 59 11.26 -3.90 9.27
C SER A 59 11.24 -3.68 7.76
N GLU A 60 10.72 -4.64 7.00
CA GLU A 60 10.64 -4.51 5.54
C GLU A 60 9.51 -3.57 5.12
N ILE A 61 8.43 -3.54 5.87
CA ILE A 61 7.36 -2.56 5.62
C ILE A 61 7.90 -1.14 5.81
N LYS A 62 8.60 -0.92 6.92
CA LYS A 62 9.26 0.35 7.20
C LYS A 62 10.25 0.72 6.08
N ASN A 63 11.09 -0.23 5.67
CA ASN A 63 12.10 0.01 4.65
C ASN A 63 11.47 0.40 3.30
N GLN A 64 10.40 -0.27 2.90
CA GLN A 64 9.71 0.06 1.66
C GLN A 64 9.19 1.50 1.69
N ILE A 65 8.52 1.88 2.78
CA ILE A 65 7.94 3.22 2.91
C ILE A 65 9.03 4.28 2.92
N GLU A 66 10.02 4.13 3.79
CA GLU A 66 11.02 5.17 4.01
C GLU A 66 12.03 5.28 2.87
N PHE A 67 12.52 4.16 2.37
CA PHE A 67 13.53 4.19 1.31
C PHE A 67 12.95 4.67 -0.02
N THR A 68 11.75 4.22 -0.37
CA THR A 68 11.06 4.67 -1.57
C THR A 68 10.78 6.17 -1.49
N SER A 69 10.26 6.63 -0.35
CA SER A 69 9.88 8.03 -0.15
C SER A 69 11.09 8.96 -0.07
N LYS A 70 12.25 8.43 0.30
CA LYS A 70 13.48 9.19 0.35
C LYS A 70 13.90 9.64 -1.05
N ASP A 71 13.68 8.80 -2.05
CA ASP A 71 14.00 9.11 -3.45
C ASP A 71 12.86 9.86 -4.13
N ILE A 72 11.64 9.31 -4.03
CA ILE A 72 10.46 9.88 -4.67
C ILE A 72 9.43 10.19 -3.59
N LYS A 73 9.38 11.44 -3.16
CA LYS A 73 8.43 11.83 -2.11
C LYS A 73 7.00 11.74 -2.64
N PRO A 74 6.12 10.97 -1.97
CA PRO A 74 4.73 10.88 -2.40
C PRO A 74 3.99 12.20 -2.19
N ASP A 75 3.05 12.49 -3.10
CA ASP A 75 2.11 13.59 -2.92
C ASP A 75 0.95 13.16 -2.03
N ALA A 76 0.60 11.88 -2.06
CA ALA A 76 -0.45 11.30 -1.25
C ALA A 76 -0.15 9.83 -0.95
N ILE A 77 -0.79 9.32 0.10
CA ILE A 77 -0.67 7.93 0.54
C ILE A 77 -2.06 7.30 0.46
N LYS A 78 -2.16 6.12 -0.14
CA LYS A 78 -3.39 5.32 -0.07
C LYS A 78 -3.10 4.10 0.78
N ILE A 79 -3.89 3.89 1.83
CA ILE A 79 -3.76 2.73 2.71
C ILE A 79 -4.93 1.80 2.49
N GLY A 80 -4.64 0.57 2.08
CA GLY A 80 -5.62 -0.47 1.97
C GLY A 80 -5.76 -1.24 3.29
N MET A 81 -6.27 -2.48 3.21
CA MET A 81 -6.42 -3.30 4.41
C MET A 81 -5.06 -3.66 5.00
N LEU A 82 -4.92 -3.43 6.31
CA LEU A 82 -3.77 -3.85 7.08
C LEU A 82 -4.21 -4.95 8.05
N HIS A 83 -3.48 -6.05 8.06
CA HIS A 83 -3.94 -7.29 8.69
C HIS A 83 -3.72 -7.37 10.20
N SER A 84 -2.99 -6.43 10.79
CA SER A 84 -2.72 -6.48 12.23
C SER A 84 -2.45 -5.10 12.81
N GLU A 85 -2.66 -4.99 14.13
CA GLU A 85 -2.38 -3.76 14.86
C GLU A 85 -0.91 -3.37 14.79
N SER A 86 0.00 -4.33 14.84
CA SER A 86 1.43 -4.05 14.77
C SER A 86 1.82 -3.47 13.41
N VAL A 87 1.21 -3.94 12.32
CA VAL A 87 1.42 -3.38 10.98
C VAL A 87 0.91 -1.95 10.93
N ILE A 88 -0.28 -1.70 11.46
CA ILE A 88 -0.87 -0.36 11.49
C ILE A 88 0.05 0.61 12.23
N LYS A 89 0.56 0.22 13.40
CA LYS A 89 1.47 1.06 14.19
C LYS A 89 2.76 1.36 13.43
N LYS A 90 3.33 0.35 12.78
CA LYS A 90 4.57 0.52 12.02
C LYS A 90 4.37 1.45 10.82
N VAL A 91 3.26 1.31 10.13
CA VAL A 91 2.90 2.17 9.00
C VAL A 91 2.75 3.62 9.48
N ILE A 92 2.02 3.84 10.56
CA ILE A 92 1.82 5.19 11.10
C ILE A 92 3.16 5.82 11.48
N GLN A 93 4.04 5.09 12.16
CA GLN A 93 5.37 5.58 12.52
C GLN A 93 6.16 6.01 11.30
N SER A 94 6.15 5.18 10.25
CA SER A 94 6.89 5.46 9.02
C SER A 94 6.31 6.67 8.28
N LEU A 95 4.98 6.80 8.25
CA LEU A 95 4.33 7.95 7.61
C LEU A 95 4.64 9.26 8.31
N LYS A 96 4.67 9.25 9.65
CA LYS A 96 5.06 10.45 10.40
C LYS A 96 6.47 10.86 10.06
N LYS A 97 7.37 9.91 9.87
CA LYS A 97 8.77 10.18 9.58
C LYS A 97 8.95 10.80 8.19
N ILE A 98 8.19 10.36 7.20
CA ILE A 98 8.30 10.94 5.85
C ILE A 98 7.52 12.23 5.67
N GLY A 99 6.59 12.54 6.57
CA GLY A 99 5.93 13.85 6.61
C GLY A 99 4.87 14.10 5.56
N VAL A 100 4.31 13.07 4.94
CA VAL A 100 3.22 13.24 3.98
C VAL A 100 1.90 13.38 4.74
N LYS A 101 1.11 14.39 4.40
CA LYS A 101 -0.12 14.72 5.13
C LYS A 101 -1.39 14.22 4.47
N LYS A 102 -1.38 14.02 3.14
CA LYS A 102 -2.58 13.59 2.42
C LYS A 102 -2.65 12.08 2.44
N ILE A 103 -3.54 11.54 3.26
CA ILE A 103 -3.70 10.10 3.46
C ILE A 103 -5.15 9.72 3.17
N ILE A 104 -5.31 8.69 2.34
CA ILE A 104 -6.61 8.15 1.96
C ILE A 104 -6.72 6.73 2.51
N LEU A 105 -7.75 6.49 3.32
CA LEU A 105 -8.04 5.15 3.83
C LEU A 105 -9.15 4.51 3.00
N ASP A 106 -8.98 3.25 2.69
CA ASP A 106 -10.01 2.48 2.01
C ASP A 106 -11.02 1.96 3.04
N LEU A 107 -12.14 2.65 3.17
CA LEU A 107 -13.17 2.30 4.16
C LEU A 107 -14.02 1.10 3.75
N SER A 108 -13.94 0.68 2.50
CA SER A 108 -14.73 -0.47 2.02
C SER A 108 -14.31 -1.78 2.70
N LEU A 109 -13.15 -1.80 3.33
CA LEU A 109 -12.61 -2.98 4.01
C LEU A 109 -13.00 -3.06 5.48
N ILE A 110 -13.79 -2.12 5.97
CA ILE A 110 -14.25 -2.11 7.36
C ILE A 110 -15.58 -2.84 7.51
N HIS A 111 -16.12 -3.34 6.41
CA HIS A 111 -17.32 -4.15 6.43
C HIS A 111 -17.01 -5.57 6.86
N ILE A 112 -17.21 -5.82 8.07
CA ILE A 112 -17.11 -7.21 8.53
C ILE A 112 -18.31 -7.52 9.37
#